data_2cec00e7f6903693a035a1331e85278b
#
_entry.id   2cec00e7f6903693a035a1331e85278b
#
_cell.length_a   1.000
_cell.length_b   1.000
_cell.length_c   1.000
_cell.angle_alpha   90.00
_cell.angle_beta   90.00
_cell.angle_gamma   90.00
#
_symmetry.space_group_name_H-M   'P 1'
#
loop_
_entity.id
_entity.type
_entity.pdbx_description
1 polymer ?
#
loop_
_entity_poly.entity_id
_entity_poly.type
_entity_poly.pdbx_seq_one_letter_code
_entity_poly.pdbx_strand_id
1 'polypeptide(L)'
;RNETLKREQPFVMSVPASEADPSYPEDETILVQGIIDAWFPEGDEIVLVDYKTDRVKEAGELKKRYEKQLAYYQQALERTTGKKVKEKIIYALALDEELVL
;
A
#
# COMPACT_ATOMS: atom_id res chain seq x y z
N ARG A 1 7.74 -13.10 14.77
CA ARG A 1 7.13 -12.23 13.76
C ARG A 1 7.84 -10.88 13.63
N ASN A 2 8.12 -10.22 14.75
CA ASN A 2 8.75 -8.90 14.72
C ASN A 2 10.13 -8.92 14.07
N GLU A 3 10.82 -10.03 14.13
CA GLU A 3 12.13 -10.19 13.51
C GLU A 3 12.09 -10.07 12.00
N THR A 4 10.95 -10.36 11.40
CA THR A 4 10.78 -10.32 9.95
C THR A 4 10.12 -9.05 9.46
N LEU A 5 9.75 -8.16 10.38
CA LEU A 5 9.11 -6.90 10.03
C LEU A 5 10.08 -5.99 9.29
N LYS A 6 9.67 -5.55 8.10
CA LYS A 6 10.41 -4.58 7.30
C LYS A 6 9.76 -3.22 7.48
N ARG A 7 10.57 -2.19 7.64
CA ARG A 7 10.08 -0.83 7.87
C ARG A 7 10.66 0.13 6.85
N GLU A 8 9.90 1.15 6.56
CA GLU A 8 10.35 2.26 5.71
C GLU A 8 10.98 1.78 4.41
N GLN A 9 10.24 0.95 3.69
CA GLN A 9 10.68 0.39 2.43
C GLN A 9 10.42 1.36 1.29
N PRO A 10 11.45 2.05 0.75
CA PRO A 10 11.24 2.92 -0.39
C PRO A 10 11.04 2.11 -1.66
N PHE A 11 10.30 2.67 -2.60
CA PHE A 11 10.12 2.04 -3.90
C PHE A 11 9.95 3.08 -4.99
N VAL A 12 10.29 2.66 -6.20
CA VAL A 12 10.01 3.39 -7.43
C VAL A 12 9.56 2.34 -8.44
N MET A 13 8.45 2.60 -9.11
CA MET A 13 7.99 1.69 -10.17
C MET A 13 7.35 2.46 -11.30
N SER A 14 7.36 1.86 -12.47
CA SER A 14 6.70 2.39 -13.65
C SER A 14 5.33 1.74 -13.80
N VAL A 15 4.31 2.53 -14.03
CA VAL A 15 2.96 2.03 -14.29
C VAL A 15 2.39 2.74 -15.51
N PRO A 16 1.43 2.13 -16.23
CA PRO A 16 0.77 2.84 -17.32
C PRO A 16 0.10 4.10 -16.81
N ALA A 17 0.28 5.21 -17.53
CA ALA A 17 -0.35 6.47 -17.14
C ALA A 17 -1.87 6.36 -17.12
N SER A 18 -2.43 5.49 -17.94
CA SER A 18 -3.88 5.25 -18.00
C SER A 18 -4.45 4.66 -16.71
N GLU A 19 -3.62 4.04 -15.87
CA GLU A 19 -4.08 3.57 -14.57
C GLU A 19 -4.39 4.72 -13.63
N ALA A 20 -3.65 5.82 -13.74
CA ALA A 20 -3.87 7.01 -12.92
C ALA A 20 -5.00 7.85 -13.49
N ASP A 21 -5.06 7.97 -14.82
CA ASP A 21 -6.07 8.75 -15.52
C ASP A 21 -6.38 8.08 -16.86
N PRO A 22 -7.59 7.53 -17.04
CA PRO A 22 -7.95 6.83 -18.29
C PRO A 22 -7.88 7.69 -19.55
N SER A 23 -7.79 9.02 -19.41
CA SER A 23 -7.65 9.91 -20.56
C SER A 23 -6.26 9.88 -21.18
N TYR A 24 -5.26 9.33 -20.50
CA TYR A 24 -3.92 9.21 -21.05
C TYR A 24 -3.81 8.01 -21.99
N PRO A 25 -2.94 8.11 -23.02
CA PRO A 25 -2.71 6.98 -23.92
C PRO A 25 -2.17 5.76 -23.17
N GLU A 26 -2.51 4.57 -23.64
CA GLU A 26 -2.11 3.33 -23.00
C GLU A 26 -0.61 3.05 -23.07
N ASP A 27 0.08 3.64 -24.04
CA ASP A 27 1.51 3.45 -24.25
C ASP A 27 2.38 4.41 -23.44
N GLU A 28 1.78 5.33 -22.70
CA GLU A 28 2.52 6.22 -21.82
C GLU A 28 2.62 5.63 -20.43
N THR A 29 3.75 5.90 -19.77
CA THR A 29 3.98 5.44 -18.40
C THR A 29 4.33 6.61 -17.50
N ILE A 30 4.08 6.43 -16.20
CA ILE A 30 4.49 7.36 -15.18
C ILE A 30 5.29 6.61 -14.13
N LEU A 31 6.11 7.36 -13.38
CA LEU A 31 6.81 6.80 -12.23
C LEU A 31 5.97 7.04 -10.98
N VAL A 32 5.82 6.00 -10.19
CA VAL A 32 5.19 6.06 -8.88
C VAL A 32 6.26 5.75 -7.86
N GLN A 33 6.43 6.60 -6.87
CA GLN A 33 7.41 6.39 -5.83
C GLN A 33 6.80 6.68 -4.46
N GLY A 34 7.35 6.05 -3.45
CA GLY A 34 6.87 6.23 -2.10
C GLY A 34 7.68 5.43 -1.11
N ILE A 35 7.22 5.44 0.13
CA ILE A 35 7.82 4.67 1.22
C ILE A 35 6.71 3.88 1.90
N ILE A 36 6.87 2.57 1.92
CA ILE A 36 5.95 1.67 2.61
C ILE A 36 6.31 1.66 4.08
N ASP A 37 5.36 1.96 4.95
CA ASP A 37 5.63 2.06 6.39
C ASP A 37 6.13 0.77 6.99
N ALA A 38 5.43 -0.33 6.71
CA ALA A 38 5.82 -1.62 7.27
C ALA A 38 5.20 -2.76 6.47
N TRP A 39 5.87 -3.89 6.45
CA TRP A 39 5.34 -5.11 5.90
C TRP A 39 6.10 -6.30 6.47
N PHE A 40 5.49 -7.47 6.45
CA PHE A 40 6.16 -8.68 6.89
C PHE A 40 5.66 -9.89 6.10
N PRO A 41 6.54 -10.87 5.91
CA PRO A 41 6.11 -12.12 5.28
C PRO A 41 5.34 -12.97 6.27
N GLU A 42 4.36 -13.71 5.76
CA GLU A 42 3.60 -14.66 6.55
C GLU A 42 3.36 -15.87 5.66
N GLY A 43 4.17 -16.91 5.85
CA GLY A 43 4.22 -18.02 4.91
C GLY A 43 4.77 -17.54 3.57
N ASP A 44 4.07 -17.85 2.51
CA ASP A 44 4.47 -17.45 1.15
C ASP A 44 3.85 -16.12 0.73
N GLU A 45 3.15 -15.46 1.64
CA GLU A 45 2.44 -14.23 1.34
C GLU A 45 2.92 -13.09 2.22
N ILE A 46 2.43 -11.89 1.96
CA ILE A 46 2.85 -10.67 2.64
C ILE A 46 1.66 -9.98 3.29
N VAL A 47 1.88 -9.42 4.46
CA VAL A 47 0.95 -8.49 5.11
C VAL A 47 1.57 -7.09 5.03
N LEU A 48 0.82 -6.16 4.46
CA LEU A 48 1.21 -4.76 4.30
C LEU A 48 0.50 -3.93 5.36
N VAL A 49 1.25 -3.10 6.06
CA VAL A 49 0.71 -2.24 7.12
C VAL A 49 1.08 -0.79 6.84
N ASP A 50 0.10 0.08 6.96
CA ASP A 50 0.30 1.51 6.77
C ASP A 50 -0.33 2.25 7.96
N TYR A 51 0.43 3.17 8.54
CA TYR A 51 -0.02 3.95 9.71
C TYR A 51 -0.53 5.31 9.25
N LYS A 52 -1.73 5.67 9.68
CA LYS A 52 -2.31 6.97 9.34
C LYS A 52 -2.71 7.71 10.60
N THR A 53 -2.37 8.99 10.64
CA THR A 53 -2.67 9.87 11.77
C THR A 53 -3.86 10.80 11.47
N ASP A 54 -4.47 10.65 10.31
CA ASP A 54 -5.61 11.48 9.90
C ASP A 54 -6.71 11.43 10.93
N ARG A 55 -7.31 12.59 11.20
CA ARG A 55 -8.47 12.67 12.07
C ARG A 55 -9.71 12.49 11.23
N VAL A 56 -10.35 11.35 11.40
CA VAL A 56 -11.57 11.00 10.67
C VAL A 56 -12.60 10.51 11.69
N LYS A 57 -13.86 10.58 11.33
CA LYS A 57 -14.94 10.11 12.21
C LYS A 57 -15.07 8.59 12.17
N GLU A 58 -14.79 8.00 11.02
CA GLU A 58 -14.94 6.57 10.81
C GLU A 58 -13.76 6.03 10.03
N ALA A 59 -13.34 4.81 10.36
CA ALA A 59 -12.23 4.16 9.67
C ALA A 59 -12.47 4.00 8.17
N GLY A 60 -13.73 3.83 7.76
CA GLY A 60 -14.08 3.71 6.34
C GLY A 60 -13.69 4.90 5.48
N GLU A 61 -13.56 6.09 6.09
CA GLU A 61 -13.10 7.27 5.36
C GLU A 61 -11.65 7.10 4.91
N LEU A 62 -10.84 6.42 5.73
CA LEU A 62 -9.45 6.15 5.39
C LEU A 62 -9.34 5.19 4.22
N LYS A 63 -10.23 4.22 4.15
CA LYS A 63 -10.24 3.30 3.02
C LYS A 63 -10.41 4.06 1.70
N LYS A 64 -11.41 4.93 1.63
CA LYS A 64 -11.66 5.72 0.43
C LYS A 64 -10.47 6.60 0.07
N ARG A 65 -9.85 7.20 1.08
CA ARG A 65 -8.76 8.14 0.88
C ARG A 65 -7.48 7.47 0.40
N TYR A 66 -7.17 6.30 0.93
CA TYR A 66 -5.87 5.65 0.74
C TYR A 66 -5.89 4.33 -0.02
N GLU A 67 -7.04 3.88 -0.45
CA GLU A 67 -7.18 2.61 -1.17
C GLU A 67 -6.25 2.52 -2.37
N LYS A 68 -6.16 3.58 -3.15
CA LYS A 68 -5.32 3.62 -4.34
C LYS A 68 -3.84 3.60 -3.98
N GLN A 69 -3.45 4.33 -2.93
CA GLN A 69 -2.07 4.34 -2.45
C GLN A 69 -1.63 2.94 -2.05
N LEU A 70 -2.47 2.23 -1.29
CA LEU A 70 -2.13 0.88 -0.86
C LEU A 70 -2.12 -0.10 -2.01
N ALA A 71 -2.93 0.12 -3.04
CA ALA A 71 -2.87 -0.71 -4.23
C ALA A 71 -1.52 -0.58 -4.94
N TYR A 72 -0.96 0.63 -4.99
CA TYR A 72 0.38 0.84 -5.53
C TYR A 72 1.45 0.18 -4.66
N TYR A 73 1.32 0.30 -3.35
CA TYR A 73 2.26 -0.34 -2.42
C TYR A 73 2.25 -1.87 -2.59
N GLN A 74 1.06 -2.43 -2.76
CA GLN A 74 0.90 -3.85 -3.03
C GLN A 74 1.64 -4.25 -4.30
N GLN A 75 1.44 -3.51 -5.40
CA GLN A 75 2.12 -3.79 -6.65
C GLN A 75 3.63 -3.76 -6.49
N ALA A 76 4.14 -2.74 -5.79
CA ALA A 76 5.58 -2.60 -5.58
C ALA A 76 6.15 -3.79 -4.83
N LEU A 77 5.49 -4.22 -3.77
CA LEU A 77 5.95 -5.37 -2.98
C LEU A 77 5.87 -6.66 -3.78
N GLU A 78 4.80 -6.86 -4.53
CA GLU A 78 4.65 -8.07 -5.33
C GLU A 78 5.69 -8.16 -6.43
N ARG A 79 6.02 -7.03 -7.06
CA ARG A 79 7.08 -6.98 -8.07
C ARG A 79 8.46 -7.25 -7.48
N THR A 80 8.72 -6.68 -6.31
CA THR A 80 10.04 -6.79 -5.68
C THR A 80 10.29 -8.15 -5.06
N THR A 81 9.28 -8.72 -4.41
CA THR A 81 9.43 -9.96 -3.64
C THR A 81 9.02 -11.21 -4.40
N GLY A 82 8.19 -11.07 -5.44
CA GLY A 82 7.59 -12.20 -6.12
C GLY A 82 6.50 -12.89 -5.31
N LYS A 83 6.10 -12.31 -4.17
CA LYS A 83 5.09 -12.88 -3.30
C LYS A 83 3.81 -12.06 -3.37
N LYS A 84 2.69 -12.70 -3.07
CA LYS A 84 1.39 -12.05 -3.10
C LYS A 84 1.10 -11.36 -1.77
N VAL A 85 0.54 -10.15 -1.84
CA VAL A 85 0.07 -9.45 -0.65
C VAL A 85 -1.34 -9.95 -0.33
N LYS A 86 -1.46 -10.65 0.80
CA LYS A 86 -2.75 -11.22 1.19
C LYS A 86 -3.62 -10.28 2.02
N GLU A 87 -2.99 -9.34 2.73
CA GLU A 87 -3.73 -8.36 3.54
C GLU A 87 -3.08 -7.00 3.44
N LYS A 88 -3.91 -5.98 3.37
CA LYS A 88 -3.50 -4.58 3.44
C LYS A 88 -4.23 -3.96 4.63
N ILE A 89 -3.47 -3.51 5.61
CA ILE A 89 -4.00 -2.99 6.86
C ILE A 89 -3.63 -1.52 6.99
N ILE A 90 -4.64 -0.68 7.25
CA ILE A 90 -4.41 0.69 7.68
C ILE A 90 -4.64 0.71 9.19
N TYR A 91 -3.64 1.17 9.93
CA TYR A 91 -3.81 1.39 11.36
C TYR A 91 -4.13 2.86 11.58
N ALA A 92 -5.36 3.14 11.97
CA ALA A 92 -5.85 4.50 12.20
C ALA A 92 -5.49 4.90 13.63
N LEU A 93 -4.37 5.62 13.79
CA LEU A 93 -3.86 5.98 15.11
C LEU A 93 -4.85 6.84 15.90
N ALA A 94 -5.54 7.75 15.23
CA ALA A 94 -6.52 8.62 15.89
C ALA A 94 -7.71 7.86 16.46
N LEU A 95 -8.05 6.71 15.89
CA LEU A 95 -9.18 5.87 16.31
C LEU A 95 -8.75 4.63 17.08
N ASP A 96 -7.44 4.33 17.07
CA ASP A 96 -6.88 3.11 17.63
C ASP A 96 -7.57 1.88 17.03
N GLU A 97 -7.73 1.89 15.71
CA GLU A 97 -8.40 0.82 14.97
C GLU A 97 -7.59 0.35 13.79
N GLU A 98 -7.69 -0.96 13.51
CA GLU A 98 -7.16 -1.55 12.30
C GLU A 98 -8.27 -1.65 11.26
N LEU A 99 -7.94 -1.30 10.02
CA LEU A 99 -8.85 -1.43 8.90
C LEU A 99 -8.21 -2.34 7.86
N VAL A 100 -8.83 -3.49 7.61
CA VAL A 100 -8.37 -4.43 6.60
C VAL A 100 -9.04 -4.08 5.28
N LEU A 101 -8.24 -3.84 4.25
CA LEU A 101 -8.75 -3.47 2.93
C LEU A 101 -8.99 -4.67 2.02
#